data_485013682561716bd4d4b7776e761d4b
#
_entry.id   485013682561716bd4d4b7776e761d4b
#
_cell.length_a   1.000
_cell.length_b   1.000
_cell.length_c   1.000
_cell.angle_alpha   90.00
_cell.angle_beta   90.00
_cell.angle_gamma   90.00
#
_symmetry.space_group_name_H-M   'P 1'
#
loop_
_entity.id
_entity.type
_entity.pdbx_description
1 polymer ?
#
loop_
_entity_poly.entity_id
_entity_poly.type
_entity_poly.pdbx_seq_one_letter_code
_entity_poly.pdbx_strand_id
1 'polypeptide(L)'
;MNIVRAAAAVIQRHDGFLLMAQRPPGRGWSGWWEFPGGKIEINESPFEALQRELQEEINISANDATLWFERSYIYPDKKVYIYFFKVTDWTGQITSCENQLLDWQNPSHVTVAPILPTNLFVLKSILLPSIYAITNIEEMGDTLFFERFKIKLEEGLKMIQVREKNLPYQDVKKIAQKILDMARPYQAKVLINENEKLALDIGADGVHYPSHRLNKLKDRPAFSLCGASCHSIEELMIAQDLNMSFAVFSPVQKTESHPLADPIGWEFFSECTNKLDLPIYALGGLNPSSLSTSWQYGG
;
A
#
# COMPACT_ATOMS: atom_id res chain seq x y z
N MET A 1 10.66 25.60 11.87
CA MET A 1 10.27 25.09 10.55
C MET A 1 8.77 25.31 10.37
N ASN A 2 8.34 25.91 9.29
CA ASN A 2 6.91 26.12 9.04
C ASN A 2 6.21 24.76 8.80
N ILE A 3 5.07 24.54 9.46
CA ILE A 3 4.28 23.30 9.31
C ILE A 3 3.06 23.63 8.46
N VAL A 4 2.91 22.92 7.34
CA VAL A 4 1.74 22.99 6.47
C VAL A 4 0.97 21.69 6.60
N ARG A 5 -0.35 21.74 6.82
CA ARG A 5 -1.24 20.61 6.78
C ARG A 5 -2.09 20.68 5.52
N ALA A 6 -2.31 19.56 4.85
CA ALA A 6 -3.09 19.50 3.62
C ALA A 6 -3.94 18.21 3.59
N ALA A 7 -5.05 18.26 2.86
CA ALA A 7 -5.87 17.09 2.54
C ALA A 7 -5.85 16.86 1.03
N ALA A 8 -5.76 15.60 0.60
CA ALA A 8 -5.73 15.21 -0.80
C ALA A 8 -6.68 14.04 -1.07
N ALA A 9 -7.40 14.09 -2.18
CA ALA A 9 -8.39 13.11 -2.60
C ALA A 9 -7.82 12.14 -3.63
N VAL A 10 -7.68 10.89 -3.27
CA VAL A 10 -7.43 9.78 -4.20
C VAL A 10 -8.79 9.34 -4.75
N ILE A 11 -9.28 10.07 -5.77
CA ILE A 11 -10.58 9.83 -6.39
C ILE A 11 -10.45 8.68 -7.35
N GLN A 12 -11.15 7.59 -7.08
CA GLN A 12 -11.10 6.36 -7.87
C GLN A 12 -12.47 6.02 -8.48
N ARG A 13 -12.50 5.89 -9.80
CA ARG A 13 -13.67 5.34 -10.53
C ARG A 13 -13.76 3.82 -10.35
N HIS A 14 -14.95 3.25 -10.62
CA HIS A 14 -15.19 1.80 -10.54
C HIS A 14 -14.35 0.97 -11.55
N ASP A 15 -13.83 1.58 -12.62
CA ASP A 15 -12.88 0.94 -13.53
C ASP A 15 -11.41 1.00 -13.03
N GLY A 16 -11.19 1.57 -11.84
CA GLY A 16 -9.87 1.65 -11.17
C GLY A 16 -9.02 2.86 -11.55
N PHE A 17 -9.47 3.72 -12.49
CA PHE A 17 -8.75 4.93 -12.84
C PHE A 17 -8.79 5.96 -11.71
N LEU A 18 -7.70 6.72 -11.56
CA LEU A 18 -7.52 7.78 -10.58
C LEU A 18 -7.55 9.15 -11.24
N LEU A 19 -8.23 10.11 -10.62
CA LEU A 19 -8.19 11.49 -11.08
C LEU A 19 -6.89 12.15 -10.61
N MET A 20 -6.19 12.78 -11.56
CA MET A 20 -5.05 13.66 -11.28
C MET A 20 -5.31 15.06 -11.83
N ALA A 21 -4.79 16.06 -11.14
CA ALA A 21 -4.87 17.47 -11.50
C ALA A 21 -3.48 18.03 -11.74
N GLN A 22 -3.31 18.87 -12.76
CA GLN A 22 -2.07 19.57 -13.00
C GLN A 22 -2.09 20.93 -12.30
N ARG A 23 -1.06 21.23 -11.53
CA ARG A 23 -0.93 22.50 -10.80
C ARG A 23 -0.90 23.69 -11.78
N PRO A 24 -1.78 24.69 -11.58
CA PRO A 24 -1.92 25.80 -12.51
C PRO A 24 -0.66 26.71 -12.49
N PRO A 25 -0.49 27.53 -13.53
CA PRO A 25 0.56 28.56 -13.56
C PRO A 25 0.51 29.50 -12.35
N GLY A 26 1.67 29.93 -11.86
CA GLY A 26 1.78 30.86 -10.72
C GLY A 26 1.80 30.23 -9.33
N ARG A 27 1.47 28.94 -9.20
CA ARG A 27 1.65 28.16 -7.97
C ARG A 27 3.03 27.47 -7.96
N GLY A 28 3.57 27.23 -6.76
CA GLY A 28 4.79 26.42 -6.64
C GLY A 28 4.61 25.05 -7.29
N TRP A 29 5.62 24.54 -7.98
CA TRP A 29 5.56 23.28 -8.75
C TRP A 29 4.56 23.36 -9.92
N SER A 30 4.39 24.53 -10.54
CA SER A 30 3.51 24.71 -11.71
C SER A 30 3.79 23.66 -12.80
N GLY A 31 2.73 23.08 -13.36
CA GLY A 31 2.81 22.05 -14.39
C GLY A 31 3.01 20.62 -13.85
N TRP A 32 3.24 20.43 -12.55
CA TRP A 32 3.33 19.12 -11.93
C TRP A 32 1.94 18.55 -11.62
N TRP A 33 1.83 17.22 -11.68
CA TRP A 33 0.58 16.52 -11.44
C TRP A 33 0.49 16.02 -10.00
N GLU A 34 -0.69 16.13 -9.42
CA GLU A 34 -1.00 15.74 -8.05
C GLU A 34 -2.44 15.23 -7.91
N PHE A 35 -2.76 14.66 -6.77
CA PHE A 35 -4.15 14.41 -6.40
C PHE A 35 -4.83 15.72 -6.02
N PRO A 36 -6.13 15.95 -6.42
CA PRO A 36 -6.89 17.14 -6.03
C PRO A 36 -6.91 17.34 -4.53
N GLY A 37 -6.85 18.60 -4.08
CA GLY A 37 -6.90 18.95 -2.68
C GLY A 37 -5.97 20.12 -2.34
N GLY A 38 -5.98 20.52 -1.07
CA GLY A 38 -5.25 21.71 -0.68
C GLY A 38 -4.98 21.81 0.82
N LYS A 39 -4.68 23.04 1.28
CA LYS A 39 -4.30 23.29 2.65
C LYS A 39 -5.49 23.22 3.58
N ILE A 40 -5.25 22.70 4.78
CA ILE A 40 -6.22 22.75 5.88
C ILE A 40 -6.14 24.13 6.51
N GLU A 41 -7.26 24.84 6.59
CA GLU A 41 -7.37 26.15 7.20
C GLU A 41 -7.46 26.08 8.74
N ILE A 42 -7.36 27.25 9.39
CA ILE A 42 -7.47 27.32 10.85
C ILE A 42 -8.88 26.91 11.28
N ASN A 43 -8.97 26.00 12.25
CA ASN A 43 -10.19 25.42 12.79
C ASN A 43 -10.95 24.49 11.83
N GLU A 44 -10.31 24.04 10.76
CA GLU A 44 -10.86 23.08 9.81
C GLU A 44 -10.29 21.67 10.10
N SER A 45 -11.14 20.66 10.07
CA SER A 45 -10.70 19.27 10.09
C SER A 45 -10.14 18.86 8.73
N PRO A 46 -9.33 17.78 8.63
CA PRO A 46 -8.85 17.30 7.34
C PRO A 46 -9.96 16.94 6.35
N PHE A 47 -11.09 16.43 6.83
CA PHE A 47 -12.23 16.10 5.97
C PHE A 47 -13.01 17.35 5.49
N GLU A 48 -13.20 18.36 6.34
CA GLU A 48 -13.80 19.62 5.94
C GLU A 48 -12.95 20.33 4.88
N ALA A 49 -11.63 20.37 5.06
CA ALA A 49 -10.69 20.88 4.07
C ALA A 49 -10.82 20.13 2.74
N LEU A 50 -10.87 18.79 2.78
CA LEU A 50 -11.06 17.97 1.60
C LEU A 50 -12.33 18.39 0.83
N GLN A 51 -13.47 18.48 1.52
CA GLN A 51 -14.76 18.83 0.92
C GLN A 51 -14.73 20.21 0.28
N ARG A 52 -14.18 21.22 0.99
CA ARG A 52 -14.03 22.58 0.49
C ARG A 52 -13.17 22.62 -0.77
N GLU A 53 -11.98 22.03 -0.73
CA GLU A 53 -11.02 22.01 -1.86
C GLU A 53 -11.61 21.27 -3.08
N LEU A 54 -12.28 20.13 -2.88
CA LEU A 54 -12.93 19.42 -3.98
C LEU A 54 -14.05 20.23 -4.63
N GLN A 55 -14.80 21.00 -3.82
CA GLN A 55 -15.82 21.89 -4.35
C GLN A 55 -15.21 23.06 -5.12
N GLU A 56 -14.14 23.67 -4.59
CA GLU A 56 -13.47 24.82 -5.18
C GLU A 56 -12.70 24.44 -6.45
N GLU A 57 -11.95 23.36 -6.43
CA GLU A 57 -11.05 22.98 -7.53
C GLU A 57 -11.78 22.24 -8.67
N ILE A 58 -12.71 21.32 -8.34
CA ILE A 58 -13.28 20.38 -9.31
C ILE A 58 -14.80 20.21 -9.24
N ASN A 59 -15.51 21.04 -8.46
CA ASN A 59 -16.97 21.14 -8.38
C ASN A 59 -17.67 19.83 -7.98
N ILE A 60 -17.12 19.08 -7.00
CA ILE A 60 -17.77 17.89 -6.45
C ILE A 60 -17.77 17.93 -4.91
N SER A 61 -18.70 17.15 -4.33
CA SER A 61 -18.69 16.81 -2.91
C SER A 61 -18.51 15.30 -2.74
N ALA A 62 -17.53 14.88 -1.93
CA ALA A 62 -17.32 13.48 -1.62
C ALA A 62 -18.46 12.96 -0.73
N ASN A 63 -19.18 11.92 -1.16
CA ASN A 63 -20.22 11.28 -0.35
C ASN A 63 -19.61 10.22 0.58
N ASP A 64 -18.55 9.53 0.11
CA ASP A 64 -17.79 8.57 0.88
C ASP A 64 -16.30 8.87 0.70
N ALA A 65 -15.63 9.16 1.82
CA ALA A 65 -14.20 9.43 1.86
C ALA A 65 -13.59 8.80 3.11
N THR A 66 -12.75 7.82 2.90
CA THR A 66 -12.04 7.12 3.97
C THR A 66 -10.62 7.64 4.07
N LEU A 67 -10.21 8.12 5.26
CA LEU A 67 -8.81 8.46 5.52
C LEU A 67 -7.96 7.21 5.32
N TRP A 68 -7.02 7.30 4.39
CA TRP A 68 -6.19 6.16 4.01
C TRP A 68 -4.77 6.27 4.57
N PHE A 69 -4.10 7.41 4.33
CA PHE A 69 -2.75 7.64 4.84
C PHE A 69 -2.60 9.02 5.45
N GLU A 70 -1.81 9.09 6.52
CA GLU A 70 -1.19 10.31 6.99
C GLU A 70 0.30 10.25 6.71
N ARG A 71 0.82 11.20 5.92
CA ARG A 71 2.22 11.23 5.52
C ARG A 71 2.84 12.58 5.80
N SER A 72 4.10 12.60 6.22
CA SER A 72 4.85 13.82 6.37
C SER A 72 6.04 13.88 5.42
N TYR A 73 6.24 15.04 4.81
CA TYR A 73 7.33 15.32 3.90
C TYR A 73 8.12 16.53 4.38
N ILE A 74 9.45 16.41 4.36
CA ILE A 74 10.36 17.47 4.79
C ILE A 74 10.94 18.15 3.55
N TYR A 75 10.63 19.43 3.40
CA TYR A 75 11.22 20.31 2.41
C TYR A 75 12.26 21.23 3.10
N PRO A 76 13.17 21.88 2.36
CA PRO A 76 14.18 22.77 2.98
C PRO A 76 13.60 23.90 3.84
N ASP A 77 12.43 24.42 3.49
CA ASP A 77 11.75 25.57 4.10
C ASP A 77 10.56 25.20 5.00
N LYS A 78 10.01 23.99 4.86
CA LYS A 78 8.77 23.57 5.55
C LYS A 78 8.67 22.07 5.73
N LYS A 79 7.81 21.65 6.68
CA LYS A 79 7.30 20.28 6.81
C LYS A 79 5.84 20.27 6.37
N VAL A 80 5.48 19.33 5.52
CA VAL A 80 4.10 19.18 5.02
C VAL A 80 3.54 17.87 5.55
N TYR A 81 2.38 17.93 6.20
CA TYR A 81 1.57 16.77 6.58
C TYR A 81 0.40 16.67 5.61
N ILE A 82 0.24 15.52 4.96
CA ILE A 82 -0.84 15.29 3.99
C ILE A 82 -1.71 14.14 4.49
N TYR A 83 -3.01 14.40 4.54
CA TYR A 83 -4.06 13.43 4.81
C TYR A 83 -4.63 12.98 3.46
N PHE A 84 -4.31 11.75 3.05
CA PHE A 84 -4.83 11.18 1.82
C PHE A 84 -6.12 10.41 2.09
N PHE A 85 -7.19 10.82 1.40
CA PHE A 85 -8.49 10.17 1.49
C PHE A 85 -8.78 9.38 0.22
N LYS A 86 -9.24 8.13 0.35
CA LYS A 86 -9.88 7.41 -0.75
C LYS A 86 -11.28 7.95 -0.91
N VAL A 87 -11.62 8.35 -2.15
CA VAL A 87 -12.94 8.83 -2.54
C VAL A 87 -13.44 7.94 -3.67
N THR A 88 -14.50 7.19 -3.42
CA THR A 88 -15.09 6.24 -4.38
C THR A 88 -16.50 6.61 -4.80
N ASP A 89 -17.11 7.54 -4.07
CA ASP A 89 -18.44 8.08 -4.38
C ASP A 89 -18.50 9.60 -4.14
N TRP A 90 -19.15 10.31 -5.06
CA TRP A 90 -19.28 11.77 -5.01
C TRP A 90 -20.54 12.24 -5.76
N THR A 91 -21.01 13.43 -5.41
CA THR A 91 -22.03 14.19 -6.16
C THR A 91 -21.38 15.35 -6.89
N GLY A 92 -22.03 15.79 -7.97
CA GLY A 92 -21.50 16.86 -8.84
C GLY A 92 -20.86 16.30 -10.11
N GLN A 93 -20.57 17.21 -11.04
CA GLN A 93 -19.85 16.90 -12.27
C GLN A 93 -18.42 17.42 -12.16
N ILE A 94 -17.44 16.55 -12.30
CA ILE A 94 -16.02 16.93 -12.26
C ILE A 94 -15.74 17.90 -13.40
N THR A 95 -15.39 19.12 -13.03
CA THR A 95 -15.01 20.21 -13.92
C THR A 95 -13.87 21.00 -13.33
N SER A 96 -12.93 21.44 -14.17
CA SER A 96 -11.83 22.30 -13.71
C SER A 96 -12.38 23.71 -13.38
N CYS A 97 -12.28 24.12 -12.13
CA CYS A 97 -12.72 25.45 -11.67
C CYS A 97 -11.57 26.47 -11.60
N GLU A 98 -10.33 26.01 -11.55
CA GLU A 98 -9.12 26.85 -11.47
C GLU A 98 -8.28 26.82 -12.75
N ASN A 99 -8.83 26.41 -13.88
CA ASN A 99 -8.14 26.25 -15.17
C ASN A 99 -6.98 25.23 -15.13
N GLN A 100 -6.95 24.32 -14.15
CA GLN A 100 -6.02 23.19 -14.12
C GLN A 100 -6.45 22.11 -15.13
N LEU A 101 -5.49 21.39 -15.69
CA LEU A 101 -5.79 20.19 -16.45
C LEU A 101 -6.18 19.05 -15.49
N LEU A 102 -7.21 18.31 -15.87
CA LEU A 102 -7.66 17.12 -15.16
C LEU A 102 -7.53 15.91 -16.10
N ASP A 103 -7.00 14.81 -15.58
CA ASP A 103 -6.88 13.59 -16.37
C ASP A 103 -7.07 12.34 -15.52
N TRP A 104 -7.77 11.35 -16.10
CA TRP A 104 -7.99 10.05 -15.50
C TRP A 104 -6.85 9.11 -15.86
N GLN A 105 -6.08 8.69 -14.84
CA GLN A 105 -4.89 7.87 -15.01
C GLN A 105 -5.10 6.43 -14.56
N ASN A 106 -4.65 5.47 -15.37
CA ASN A 106 -4.52 4.10 -14.92
C ASN A 106 -3.31 4.00 -13.96
N PRO A 107 -3.50 3.61 -12.68
CA PRO A 107 -2.39 3.59 -11.72
C PRO A 107 -1.26 2.62 -12.08
N SER A 108 -1.53 1.57 -12.89
CA SER A 108 -0.49 0.67 -13.38
C SER A 108 0.29 1.21 -14.60
N HIS A 109 -0.21 2.27 -15.23
CA HIS A 109 0.39 2.89 -16.41
C HIS A 109 0.04 4.39 -16.46
N VAL A 110 0.67 5.15 -15.56
CA VAL A 110 0.48 6.62 -15.51
C VAL A 110 1.23 7.26 -16.67
N THR A 111 0.52 8.11 -17.44
CA THR A 111 1.05 8.76 -18.65
C THR A 111 1.36 10.24 -18.45
N VAL A 112 0.86 10.85 -17.38
CA VAL A 112 1.13 12.26 -17.06
C VAL A 112 2.44 12.43 -16.30
N ALA A 113 3.13 13.53 -16.56
CA ALA A 113 4.42 13.85 -15.93
C ALA A 113 4.69 15.38 -15.98
N PRO A 114 5.52 15.92 -15.08
CA PRO A 114 6.06 15.30 -13.87
C PRO A 114 5.02 15.16 -12.77
N ILE A 115 5.17 14.18 -11.87
CA ILE A 115 4.28 13.94 -10.72
C ILE A 115 4.96 14.40 -9.45
N LEU A 116 4.23 15.09 -8.56
CA LEU A 116 4.75 15.48 -7.25
C LEU A 116 5.25 14.25 -6.48
N PRO A 117 6.46 14.31 -5.88
CA PRO A 117 7.03 13.18 -5.13
C PRO A 117 6.10 12.62 -4.05
N THR A 118 5.34 13.50 -3.38
CA THR A 118 4.37 13.13 -2.35
C THR A 118 3.26 12.20 -2.84
N ASN A 119 2.98 12.17 -4.15
CA ASN A 119 1.93 11.36 -4.75
C ASN A 119 2.44 10.00 -5.26
N LEU A 120 3.76 9.85 -5.48
CA LEU A 120 4.34 8.60 -6.00
C LEU A 120 4.13 7.42 -5.06
N PHE A 121 4.22 7.64 -3.74
CA PHE A 121 3.93 6.62 -2.74
C PHE A 121 2.49 6.10 -2.86
N VAL A 122 1.53 7.01 -3.01
CA VAL A 122 0.10 6.67 -3.13
C VAL A 122 -0.16 5.86 -4.40
N LEU A 123 0.45 6.25 -5.53
CA LEU A 123 0.36 5.51 -6.80
C LEU A 123 0.93 4.09 -6.70
N LYS A 124 2.01 3.89 -5.94
CA LYS A 124 2.54 2.54 -5.66
C LYS A 124 1.60 1.74 -4.75
N SER A 125 1.07 2.38 -3.69
CA SER A 125 0.23 1.72 -2.69
C SER A 125 -1.12 1.29 -3.23
N ILE A 126 -1.73 2.07 -4.16
CA ILE A 126 -3.06 1.74 -4.72
C ILE A 126 -3.04 0.46 -5.57
N LEU A 127 -1.86 0.05 -6.07
CA LEU A 127 -1.70 -1.18 -6.84
C LEU A 127 -1.65 -2.43 -5.96
N LEU A 128 -1.55 -2.26 -4.64
CA LEU A 128 -1.45 -3.34 -3.68
C LEU A 128 -2.78 -3.52 -2.93
N PRO A 129 -3.21 -4.77 -2.67
CA PRO A 129 -4.37 -5.04 -1.84
C PRO A 129 -4.14 -4.55 -0.41
N SER A 130 -5.21 -4.17 0.28
CA SER A 130 -5.13 -3.73 1.69
C SER A 130 -4.75 -4.87 2.66
N ILE A 131 -4.93 -6.13 2.25
CA ILE A 131 -4.63 -7.30 3.07
C ILE A 131 -3.68 -8.22 2.31
N TYR A 132 -2.58 -8.58 2.97
CA TYR A 132 -1.62 -9.58 2.55
C TYR A 132 -1.67 -10.78 3.50
N ALA A 133 -2.27 -11.88 3.07
CA ALA A 133 -2.39 -13.08 3.87
C ALA A 133 -1.10 -13.93 3.80
N ILE A 134 -0.89 -14.76 4.82
CA ILE A 134 0.21 -15.72 4.89
C ILE A 134 -0.39 -17.09 5.22
N THR A 135 0.07 -18.14 4.54
CA THR A 135 -0.38 -19.50 4.85
C THR A 135 0.11 -19.95 6.22
N ASN A 136 -0.64 -20.87 6.81
CA ASN A 136 -0.34 -21.46 8.10
C ASN A 136 -0.96 -22.89 8.16
N ILE A 137 -0.65 -23.70 7.13
CA ILE A 137 -1.25 -25.02 6.93
C ILE A 137 -0.76 -26.01 7.99
N GLU A 138 0.51 -25.91 8.39
CA GLU A 138 1.08 -26.79 9.42
C GLU A 138 0.32 -26.72 10.76
N GLU A 139 -0.16 -25.53 11.14
CA GLU A 139 -0.92 -25.34 12.40
C GLU A 139 -2.40 -25.64 12.23
N MET A 140 -2.98 -25.29 11.09
CA MET A 140 -4.42 -25.36 10.85
C MET A 140 -4.89 -26.71 10.31
N GLY A 141 -4.02 -27.43 9.60
CA GLY A 141 -4.34 -28.61 8.81
C GLY A 141 -4.94 -28.27 7.45
N ASP A 142 -4.68 -29.12 6.46
CA ASP A 142 -5.02 -28.90 5.04
C ASP A 142 -6.50 -28.59 4.83
N THR A 143 -7.39 -29.45 5.36
CA THR A 143 -8.84 -29.33 5.10
C THR A 143 -9.38 -27.98 5.55
N LEU A 144 -9.13 -27.62 6.81
CA LEU A 144 -9.62 -26.38 7.39
C LEU A 144 -9.00 -25.14 6.72
N PHE A 145 -7.69 -25.22 6.37
CA PHE A 145 -7.04 -24.11 5.67
C PHE A 145 -7.72 -23.85 4.31
N PHE A 146 -7.91 -24.89 3.46
CA PHE A 146 -8.47 -24.68 2.13
C PHE A 146 -9.94 -24.27 2.16
N GLU A 147 -10.73 -24.74 3.12
CA GLU A 147 -12.10 -24.25 3.33
C GLU A 147 -12.11 -22.76 3.66
N ARG A 148 -11.30 -22.34 4.63
CA ARG A 148 -11.18 -20.92 5.01
C ARG A 148 -10.60 -20.06 3.90
N PHE A 149 -9.61 -20.57 3.18
CA PHE A 149 -9.00 -19.84 2.06
C PHE A 149 -10.03 -19.55 0.96
N LYS A 150 -10.88 -20.52 0.63
CA LYS A 150 -11.98 -20.32 -0.31
C LYS A 150 -12.92 -19.21 0.14
N ILE A 151 -13.36 -19.24 1.39
CA ILE A 151 -14.22 -18.20 1.96
C ILE A 151 -13.54 -16.84 1.88
N LYS A 152 -12.25 -16.73 2.22
CA LYS A 152 -11.51 -15.45 2.15
C LYS A 152 -11.34 -14.93 0.73
N LEU A 153 -11.19 -15.80 -0.27
CA LEU A 153 -11.21 -15.40 -1.68
C LEU A 153 -12.58 -14.85 -2.09
N GLU A 154 -13.67 -15.49 -1.67
CA GLU A 154 -15.06 -15.03 -1.90
C GLU A 154 -15.33 -13.69 -1.20
N GLU A 155 -14.75 -13.44 -0.02
CA GLU A 155 -14.76 -12.18 0.71
C GLU A 155 -13.85 -11.09 0.13
N GLY A 156 -13.09 -11.39 -0.94
CA GLY A 156 -12.28 -10.40 -1.64
C GLY A 156 -10.79 -10.39 -1.30
N LEU A 157 -10.23 -11.44 -0.69
CA LEU A 157 -8.77 -11.57 -0.53
C LEU A 157 -8.09 -11.55 -1.90
N LYS A 158 -7.08 -10.68 -2.08
CA LYS A 158 -6.39 -10.45 -3.36
C LYS A 158 -4.90 -10.75 -3.34
N MET A 159 -4.31 -11.08 -2.19
CA MET A 159 -2.88 -11.42 -2.13
C MET A 159 -2.57 -12.38 -0.98
N ILE A 160 -1.78 -13.41 -1.26
CA ILE A 160 -1.36 -14.41 -0.28
C ILE A 160 0.09 -14.84 -0.51
N GLN A 161 0.83 -15.04 0.61
CA GLN A 161 2.15 -15.66 0.63
C GLN A 161 2.02 -17.15 0.99
N VAL A 162 2.62 -18.01 0.19
CA VAL A 162 2.82 -19.41 0.54
C VAL A 162 4.12 -19.55 1.35
N ARG A 163 4.00 -19.88 2.65
CA ARG A 163 5.09 -19.92 3.60
C ARG A 163 4.96 -21.10 4.57
N GLU A 164 5.34 -22.28 4.10
CA GLU A 164 5.37 -23.52 4.88
C GLU A 164 6.85 -23.93 5.03
N LYS A 165 7.46 -23.56 6.16
CA LYS A 165 8.93 -23.63 6.35
C LYS A 165 9.44 -25.04 6.61
N ASN A 166 8.63 -25.87 7.23
CA ASN A 166 9.05 -27.20 7.72
C ASN A 166 8.61 -28.32 6.78
N LEU A 167 7.82 -28.01 5.74
CA LEU A 167 7.35 -29.01 4.78
C LEU A 167 8.41 -29.33 3.71
N PRO A 168 8.49 -30.58 3.24
CA PRO A 168 9.32 -30.95 2.10
C PRO A 168 8.95 -30.16 0.83
N TYR A 169 9.96 -29.87 0.00
CA TYR A 169 9.78 -29.11 -1.24
C TYR A 169 8.60 -29.59 -2.11
N GLN A 170 8.44 -30.92 -2.27
CA GLN A 170 7.37 -31.48 -3.12
C GLN A 170 5.97 -31.21 -2.56
N ASP A 171 5.84 -31.15 -1.24
CA ASP A 171 4.55 -30.87 -0.59
C ASP A 171 4.25 -29.36 -0.64
N VAL A 172 5.25 -28.51 -0.41
CA VAL A 172 5.13 -27.06 -0.63
C VAL A 172 4.73 -26.77 -2.08
N LYS A 173 5.32 -27.48 -3.08
CA LYS A 173 4.97 -27.31 -4.50
C LYS A 173 3.51 -27.69 -4.77
N LYS A 174 3.02 -28.81 -4.24
CA LYS A 174 1.60 -29.22 -4.40
C LYS A 174 0.65 -28.21 -3.77
N ILE A 175 0.95 -27.77 -2.55
CA ILE A 175 0.17 -26.75 -1.83
C ILE A 175 0.15 -25.44 -2.61
N ALA A 176 1.31 -24.95 -3.04
CA ALA A 176 1.43 -23.71 -3.79
C ALA A 176 0.65 -23.75 -5.11
N GLN A 177 0.73 -24.87 -5.84
CA GLN A 177 -0.05 -25.04 -7.07
C GLN A 177 -1.55 -24.99 -6.78
N LYS A 178 -2.03 -25.72 -5.76
CA LYS A 178 -3.44 -25.72 -5.38
C LYS A 178 -3.93 -24.33 -4.97
N ILE A 179 -3.12 -23.57 -4.18
CA ILE A 179 -3.42 -22.18 -3.81
C ILE A 179 -3.52 -21.31 -5.06
N LEU A 180 -2.56 -21.42 -5.99
CA LEU A 180 -2.54 -20.67 -7.22
C LEU A 180 -3.78 -20.94 -8.08
N ASP A 181 -4.17 -22.23 -8.24
CA ASP A 181 -5.35 -22.63 -9.01
C ASP A 181 -6.66 -22.10 -8.39
N MET A 182 -6.75 -22.07 -7.06
CA MET A 182 -7.89 -21.47 -6.34
C MET A 182 -7.91 -19.94 -6.42
N ALA A 183 -6.75 -19.29 -6.42
CA ALA A 183 -6.62 -17.83 -6.43
C ALA A 183 -6.91 -17.20 -7.80
N ARG A 184 -6.55 -17.87 -8.89
CA ARG A 184 -6.69 -17.36 -10.28
C ARG A 184 -8.10 -16.87 -10.64
N PRO A 185 -9.20 -17.58 -10.37
CA PRO A 185 -10.55 -17.11 -10.69
C PRO A 185 -10.92 -15.80 -10.00
N TYR A 186 -10.31 -15.52 -8.84
CA TYR A 186 -10.52 -14.31 -8.05
C TYR A 186 -9.51 -13.20 -8.37
N GLN A 187 -8.58 -13.45 -9.33
CA GLN A 187 -7.47 -12.52 -9.66
C GLN A 187 -6.60 -12.21 -8.44
N ALA A 188 -6.53 -13.10 -7.47
CA ALA A 188 -5.69 -12.95 -6.30
C ALA A 188 -4.24 -13.35 -6.61
N LYS A 189 -3.29 -12.55 -6.12
CA LYS A 189 -1.86 -12.71 -6.33
C LYS A 189 -1.26 -13.71 -5.35
N VAL A 190 -0.40 -14.59 -5.84
CA VAL A 190 0.28 -15.61 -5.03
C VAL A 190 1.79 -15.37 -5.07
N LEU A 191 2.38 -15.15 -3.90
CA LEU A 191 3.82 -15.02 -3.74
C LEU A 191 4.37 -16.27 -3.03
N ILE A 192 5.54 -16.71 -3.47
CA ILE A 192 6.25 -17.82 -2.83
C ILE A 192 7.31 -17.26 -1.88
N ASN A 193 7.34 -17.77 -0.66
CA ASN A 193 8.38 -17.39 0.29
C ASN A 193 9.74 -17.92 -0.16
N GLU A 194 10.72 -17.03 -0.37
CA GLU A 194 12.14 -17.29 -0.60
C GLU A 194 12.51 -18.08 -1.88
N ASN A 195 11.68 -18.99 -2.35
CA ASN A 195 12.03 -19.96 -3.40
C ASN A 195 11.66 -19.46 -4.80
N GLU A 196 12.60 -18.73 -5.43
CA GLU A 196 12.45 -18.19 -6.79
C GLU A 196 12.20 -19.29 -7.84
N LYS A 197 12.92 -20.44 -7.71
CA LYS A 197 12.76 -21.56 -8.64
C LYS A 197 11.34 -22.10 -8.59
N LEU A 198 10.79 -22.31 -7.40
CA LEU A 198 9.42 -22.75 -7.25
C LEU A 198 8.43 -21.75 -7.82
N ALA A 199 8.65 -20.44 -7.57
CA ALA A 199 7.79 -19.39 -8.10
C ALA A 199 7.75 -19.41 -9.64
N LEU A 200 8.89 -19.58 -10.29
CA LEU A 200 8.99 -19.72 -11.75
C LEU A 200 8.34 -21.01 -12.24
N ASP A 201 8.63 -22.12 -11.60
CA ASP A 201 8.13 -23.46 -12.01
C ASP A 201 6.60 -23.54 -12.06
N ILE A 202 5.90 -22.86 -11.13
CA ILE A 202 4.44 -22.88 -11.05
C ILE A 202 3.76 -21.62 -11.66
N GLY A 203 4.53 -20.65 -12.09
CA GLY A 203 4.02 -19.37 -12.61
C GLY A 203 3.32 -18.54 -11.53
N ALA A 204 3.91 -18.44 -10.34
CA ALA A 204 3.45 -17.54 -9.28
C ALA A 204 3.65 -16.08 -9.65
N ASP A 205 2.87 -15.18 -9.04
CA ASP A 205 2.93 -13.73 -9.34
C ASP A 205 4.19 -13.06 -8.80
N GLY A 206 4.86 -13.66 -7.81
CA GLY A 206 6.06 -13.07 -7.24
C GLY A 206 6.72 -13.89 -6.14
N VAL A 207 7.69 -13.27 -5.49
CA VAL A 207 8.47 -13.86 -4.39
C VAL A 207 8.49 -12.91 -3.20
N HIS A 208 8.41 -13.48 -2.01
CA HIS A 208 8.60 -12.76 -0.75
C HIS A 208 9.95 -13.15 -0.13
N TYR A 209 10.81 -12.16 0.10
CA TYR A 209 12.16 -12.35 0.61
C TYR A 209 12.18 -12.14 2.13
N PRO A 210 12.50 -13.17 2.93
CA PRO A 210 12.76 -12.97 4.35
C PRO A 210 14.03 -12.11 4.55
N SER A 211 14.14 -11.44 5.69
CA SER A 211 15.23 -10.49 6.01
C SER A 211 16.62 -11.03 5.69
N HIS A 212 16.94 -12.28 6.08
CA HIS A 212 18.24 -12.89 5.83
C HIS A 212 18.58 -13.09 4.33
N ARG A 213 17.57 -13.13 3.47
CA ARG A 213 17.74 -13.17 2.00
C ARG A 213 17.81 -11.77 1.41
N LEU A 214 16.92 -10.87 1.88
CA LEU A 214 16.92 -9.46 1.47
C LEU A 214 18.31 -8.84 1.58
N ASN A 215 18.98 -9.04 2.73
CA ASN A 215 20.32 -8.51 3.02
C ASN A 215 21.44 -9.07 2.12
N LYS A 216 21.17 -10.11 1.32
CA LYS A 216 22.12 -10.70 0.38
C LYS A 216 21.85 -10.33 -1.08
N LEU A 217 20.72 -9.71 -1.36
CA LEU A 217 20.40 -9.26 -2.71
C LEU A 217 21.28 -8.07 -3.09
N LYS A 218 21.78 -8.08 -4.32
CA LYS A 218 22.53 -6.96 -4.91
C LYS A 218 21.66 -6.10 -5.80
N ASP A 219 20.70 -6.74 -6.45
CA ASP A 219 19.79 -6.11 -7.40
C ASP A 219 18.36 -6.61 -7.15
N ARG A 220 17.38 -5.87 -7.66
CA ARG A 220 15.98 -6.29 -7.63
C ARG A 220 15.79 -7.57 -8.44
N PRO A 221 15.21 -8.62 -7.85
CA PRO A 221 14.88 -9.83 -8.61
C PRO A 221 13.86 -9.57 -9.72
N ALA A 222 13.93 -10.36 -10.79
CA ALA A 222 13.12 -10.20 -12.01
C ALA A 222 11.69 -10.80 -11.87
N PHE A 223 10.99 -10.45 -10.78
CA PHE A 223 9.57 -10.78 -10.58
C PHE A 223 8.71 -9.52 -10.61
N SER A 224 7.46 -9.65 -11.07
CA SER A 224 6.50 -8.55 -11.08
C SER A 224 6.22 -8.04 -9.66
N LEU A 225 6.06 -8.95 -8.70
CA LEU A 225 5.91 -8.65 -7.28
C LEU A 225 7.09 -9.19 -6.47
N CYS A 226 7.76 -8.31 -5.74
CA CYS A 226 8.82 -8.64 -4.80
C CYS A 226 8.44 -8.05 -3.44
N GLY A 227 8.06 -8.91 -2.49
CA GLY A 227 7.84 -8.52 -1.10
C GLY A 227 9.09 -8.76 -0.26
N ALA A 228 9.26 -8.04 0.84
CA ALA A 228 10.35 -8.25 1.78
C ALA A 228 9.88 -8.22 3.24
N SER A 229 10.35 -9.14 4.08
CA SER A 229 10.21 -9.04 5.53
C SER A 229 11.32 -8.16 6.09
N CYS A 230 10.95 -7.17 6.91
CA CYS A 230 11.86 -6.24 7.56
C CYS A 230 11.56 -6.15 9.06
N HIS A 231 12.63 -6.02 9.85
CA HIS A 231 12.57 -5.94 11.32
C HIS A 231 13.30 -4.70 11.86
N SER A 232 13.94 -3.92 10.98
CA SER A 232 14.62 -2.67 11.30
C SER A 232 14.45 -1.63 10.19
N ILE A 233 14.78 -0.38 10.49
CA ILE A 233 14.74 0.71 9.50
C ILE A 233 15.78 0.49 8.40
N GLU A 234 16.93 -0.08 8.72
CA GLU A 234 17.98 -0.39 7.76
C GLU A 234 17.51 -1.40 6.73
N GLU A 235 16.78 -2.44 7.16
CA GLU A 235 16.18 -3.42 6.24
C GLU A 235 15.10 -2.81 5.36
N LEU A 236 14.30 -1.89 5.90
CA LEU A 236 13.32 -1.13 5.10
C LEU A 236 14.01 -0.26 4.05
N MET A 237 15.13 0.39 4.40
CA MET A 237 15.94 1.17 3.45
C MET A 237 16.52 0.27 2.35
N ILE A 238 17.07 -0.90 2.69
CA ILE A 238 17.55 -1.87 1.70
C ILE A 238 16.40 -2.29 0.76
N ALA A 239 15.22 -2.58 1.30
CA ALA A 239 14.06 -2.95 0.50
C ALA A 239 13.64 -1.82 -0.46
N GLN A 240 13.70 -0.55 -0.02
CA GLN A 240 13.44 0.61 -0.85
C GLN A 240 14.50 0.78 -1.94
N ASP A 241 15.78 0.72 -1.59
CA ASP A 241 16.90 0.89 -2.53
C ASP A 241 16.92 -0.19 -3.62
N LEU A 242 16.52 -1.42 -3.25
CA LEU A 242 16.28 -2.52 -4.19
C LEU A 242 14.97 -2.36 -4.99
N ASN A 243 14.20 -1.28 -4.75
CA ASN A 243 12.92 -1.03 -5.39
C ASN A 243 11.95 -2.24 -5.25
N MET A 244 11.87 -2.82 -4.06
CA MET A 244 10.87 -3.86 -3.76
C MET A 244 9.46 -3.32 -3.96
N SER A 245 8.50 -4.18 -4.28
CA SER A 245 7.10 -3.77 -4.49
C SER A 245 6.46 -3.32 -3.18
N PHE A 246 6.83 -3.96 -2.07
CA PHE A 246 6.39 -3.66 -0.71
C PHE A 246 7.30 -4.31 0.32
N ALA A 247 7.23 -3.83 1.56
CA ALA A 247 7.80 -4.51 2.72
C ALA A 247 6.70 -4.94 3.69
N VAL A 248 7.03 -5.90 4.56
CA VAL A 248 6.26 -6.27 5.75
C VAL A 248 7.12 -5.92 6.96
N PHE A 249 6.68 -5.00 7.79
CA PHE A 249 7.41 -4.56 8.97
C PHE A 249 6.81 -5.14 10.24
N SER A 250 7.60 -5.86 11.01
CA SER A 250 7.11 -6.69 12.11
C SER A 250 8.14 -6.92 13.22
N PRO A 251 7.68 -7.30 14.44
CA PRO A 251 6.29 -7.37 14.88
C PRO A 251 5.80 -6.02 15.41
N VAL A 252 4.61 -5.57 14.99
CA VAL A 252 4.03 -4.30 15.50
C VAL A 252 3.47 -4.48 16.91
N GLN A 253 2.80 -5.60 17.17
CA GLN A 253 2.27 -5.98 18.49
C GLN A 253 2.81 -7.35 18.90
N LYS A 254 2.64 -7.72 20.17
CA LYS A 254 2.99 -9.05 20.67
C LYS A 254 2.29 -10.13 19.85
N THR A 255 3.01 -11.19 19.50
CA THR A 255 2.50 -12.29 18.68
C THR A 255 2.92 -13.64 19.26
N GLU A 256 2.03 -14.61 19.18
CA GLU A 256 2.30 -15.99 19.63
C GLU A 256 3.40 -16.66 18.78
N SER A 257 3.51 -16.32 17.49
CA SER A 257 4.52 -16.86 16.58
C SER A 257 5.96 -16.46 16.96
N HIS A 258 6.15 -15.35 17.69
CA HIS A 258 7.45 -14.86 18.15
C HIS A 258 7.32 -14.23 19.55
N PRO A 259 7.08 -15.05 20.59
CA PRO A 259 6.72 -14.54 21.94
C PRO A 259 7.88 -13.78 22.62
N LEU A 260 9.12 -13.99 22.18
CA LEU A 260 10.32 -13.34 22.72
C LEU A 260 10.72 -12.07 21.96
N ALA A 261 10.05 -11.74 20.85
CA ALA A 261 10.34 -10.53 20.12
C ALA A 261 9.63 -9.33 20.76
N ASP A 262 10.38 -8.28 21.04
CA ASP A 262 9.81 -7.03 21.52
C ASP A 262 9.03 -6.36 20.37
N PRO A 263 7.77 -5.97 20.59
CA PRO A 263 6.98 -5.29 19.55
C PRO A 263 7.52 -3.87 19.34
N ILE A 264 7.53 -3.45 18.09
CA ILE A 264 8.01 -2.11 17.71
C ILE A 264 7.02 -1.01 18.08
N GLY A 265 5.72 -1.33 18.20
CA GLY A 265 4.65 -0.36 18.46
C GLY A 265 4.28 0.48 17.24
N TRP A 266 3.09 1.10 17.29
CA TRP A 266 2.57 1.88 16.17
C TRP A 266 3.32 3.20 15.95
N GLU A 267 3.77 3.86 17.00
CA GLU A 267 4.50 5.13 16.93
C GLU A 267 5.81 4.95 16.17
N PHE A 268 6.61 3.93 16.52
CA PHE A 268 7.85 3.65 15.82
C PHE A 268 7.61 3.14 14.39
N PHE A 269 6.56 2.33 14.20
CA PHE A 269 6.12 1.93 12.86
C PHE A 269 5.88 3.16 11.98
N SER A 270 5.09 4.12 12.45
CA SER A 270 4.79 5.37 11.73
C SER A 270 6.04 6.21 11.48
N GLU A 271 6.92 6.31 12.48
CA GLU A 271 8.19 7.05 12.31
C GLU A 271 9.05 6.47 11.18
N CYS A 272 9.10 5.15 11.05
CA CYS A 272 9.84 4.46 9.99
C CYS A 272 9.16 4.62 8.64
N THR A 273 7.84 4.35 8.56
CA THR A 273 7.08 4.38 7.30
C THR A 273 7.07 5.78 6.68
N ASN A 274 6.97 6.83 7.48
CA ASN A 274 6.96 8.21 7.00
C ASN A 274 8.28 8.69 6.36
N LYS A 275 9.36 7.95 6.53
CA LYS A 275 10.67 8.26 5.93
C LYS A 275 10.90 7.62 4.56
N LEU A 276 9.98 6.77 4.11
CA LEU A 276 10.19 5.88 2.97
C LEU A 276 9.08 6.04 1.92
N ASP A 277 9.42 5.86 0.65
CA ASP A 277 8.49 5.83 -0.47
C ASP A 277 8.16 4.38 -0.91
N LEU A 278 8.29 3.44 0.03
CA LEU A 278 7.98 2.03 -0.11
C LEU A 278 6.66 1.74 0.60
N PRO A 279 5.66 1.08 -0.04
CA PRO A 279 4.48 0.57 0.65
C PRO A 279 4.87 -0.47 1.72
N ILE A 280 4.29 -0.36 2.91
CA ILE A 280 4.67 -1.22 4.04
C ILE A 280 3.41 -1.79 4.68
N TYR A 281 3.34 -3.11 4.76
CA TYR A 281 2.33 -3.80 5.56
C TYR A 281 2.79 -3.95 7.00
N ALA A 282 1.91 -3.66 7.94
CA ALA A 282 2.09 -4.00 9.34
C ALA A 282 1.83 -5.49 9.56
N LEU A 283 2.66 -6.14 10.38
CA LEU A 283 2.47 -7.54 10.77
C LEU A 283 2.84 -7.76 12.24
N GLY A 284 2.25 -8.79 12.86
CA GLY A 284 2.52 -9.22 14.23
C GLY A 284 1.42 -8.79 15.21
N GLY A 285 0.66 -9.77 15.71
CA GLY A 285 -0.43 -9.57 16.65
C GLY A 285 -1.66 -8.85 16.10
N LEU A 286 -1.78 -8.71 14.78
CA LEU A 286 -2.83 -7.94 14.11
C LEU A 286 -3.95 -8.85 13.59
N ASN A 287 -5.13 -8.27 13.44
CA ASN A 287 -6.30 -8.90 12.86
C ASN A 287 -7.01 -7.91 11.89
N PRO A 288 -8.05 -8.31 11.15
CA PRO A 288 -8.72 -7.43 10.19
C PRO A 288 -9.25 -6.11 10.77
N SER A 289 -9.62 -6.06 12.06
CA SER A 289 -10.05 -4.80 12.71
C SER A 289 -8.90 -3.80 12.92
N SER A 290 -7.65 -4.25 12.80
CA SER A 290 -6.47 -3.37 12.90
C SER A 290 -6.20 -2.59 11.61
N LEU A 291 -6.95 -2.81 10.53
CA LEU A 291 -6.69 -2.20 9.22
C LEU A 291 -6.73 -0.66 9.26
N SER A 292 -7.78 -0.09 9.87
CA SER A 292 -7.90 1.37 10.01
C SER A 292 -6.75 1.97 10.82
N THR A 293 -6.35 1.29 11.90
CA THR A 293 -5.18 1.70 12.69
C THR A 293 -3.90 1.63 11.86
N SER A 294 -3.70 0.55 11.08
CA SER A 294 -2.55 0.43 10.19
C SER A 294 -2.45 1.61 9.22
N TRP A 295 -3.56 1.96 8.59
CA TRP A 295 -3.62 3.11 7.67
C TRP A 295 -3.29 4.44 8.35
N GLN A 296 -3.81 4.70 9.56
CA GLN A 296 -3.50 5.90 10.33
C GLN A 296 -2.00 6.03 10.64
N TYR A 297 -1.32 4.90 10.82
CA TYR A 297 0.11 4.86 11.09
C TYR A 297 0.98 4.63 9.84
N GLY A 298 0.39 4.70 8.62
CA GLY A 298 1.11 4.68 7.35
C GLY A 298 1.39 3.30 6.76
N GLY A 299 0.66 2.27 7.23
CA GLY A 299 0.76 0.88 6.76
C GLY A 299 -0.38 0.42 5.87
#